data_a501ae5b428d8c369c1c40d11f945055
#
_entry.id   a501ae5b428d8c369c1c40d11f945055
#
_cell.length_a   1.000
_cell.length_b   1.000
_cell.length_c   1.000
_cell.angle_alpha   90.00
_cell.angle_beta   90.00
_cell.angle_gamma   90.00
#
_symmetry.space_group_name_H-M   'P 1'
#
loop_
_entity.id
_entity.type
_entity.pdbx_description
1 polymer ?
#
loop_
_entity_poly.entity_id
_entity_poly.type
_entity_poly.pdbx_seq_one_letter_code
_entity_poly.pdbx_strand_id
1 'polypeptide(L)'
;LDPVNAPVHSVSLLNAVRNGIYADTRWHRVVPSFVIQGGDPHGHGAGGGGWTVPDEISKNRYVRGALGMPKSTKDDGGCQLFFMHSSYRPLDERYTCYGNVVLGLDVVDKIRVGDMILSAHVSYGK
;
A
#
# COMPACT_ATOMS: atom_id res chain seq x y z
N LEU A 1 6.83 -6.71 -4.74
CA LEU A 1 7.27 -6.49 -3.37
C LEU A 1 8.79 -6.49 -3.27
N ASP A 2 9.31 -5.84 -2.23
CA ASP A 2 10.74 -5.74 -1.96
C ASP A 2 11.07 -6.40 -0.61
N PRO A 3 11.21 -7.73 -0.57
CA PRO A 3 11.46 -8.43 0.69
C PRO A 3 12.88 -8.23 1.23
N VAL A 4 13.79 -7.66 0.44
CA VAL A 4 15.15 -7.38 0.89
C VAL A 4 15.16 -6.17 1.82
N ASN A 5 14.50 -5.07 1.41
CA ASN A 5 14.47 -3.83 2.19
C ASN A 5 13.29 -3.74 3.16
N ALA A 6 12.23 -4.50 2.92
CA ALA A 6 11.02 -4.49 3.74
C ALA A 6 10.47 -5.91 3.93
N PRO A 7 11.19 -6.78 4.64
CA PRO A 7 10.77 -8.18 4.80
C PRO A 7 9.48 -8.32 5.62
N VAL A 8 9.32 -7.55 6.69
CA VAL A 8 8.12 -7.64 7.54
C VAL A 8 6.89 -7.12 6.80
N HIS A 9 7.01 -6.00 6.10
CA HIS A 9 5.92 -5.46 5.27
C HIS A 9 5.53 -6.44 4.17
N SER A 10 6.50 -7.08 3.54
CA SER A 10 6.23 -8.06 2.48
C SER A 10 5.45 -9.26 3.01
N VAL A 11 5.87 -9.82 4.13
CA VAL A 11 5.17 -10.96 4.77
C VAL A 11 3.77 -10.53 5.22
N SER A 12 3.66 -9.36 5.85
CA SER A 12 2.37 -8.83 6.30
C SER A 12 1.38 -8.70 5.15
N LEU A 13 1.80 -8.12 4.03
CA LEU A 13 0.94 -7.98 2.86
C LEU A 13 0.54 -9.34 2.27
N LEU A 14 1.50 -10.25 2.12
CA LEU A 14 1.20 -11.58 1.59
C LEU A 14 0.17 -12.31 2.47
N ASN A 15 0.32 -12.24 3.77
CA ASN A 15 -0.62 -12.87 4.71
C ASN A 15 -2.00 -12.20 4.64
N ALA A 16 -2.06 -10.89 4.57
CA ALA A 16 -3.31 -10.15 4.43
C ALA A 16 -4.06 -10.54 3.15
N VAL A 17 -3.33 -10.64 2.04
CA VAL A 17 -3.91 -11.07 0.76
C VAL A 17 -4.43 -12.50 0.84
N ARG A 18 -3.64 -13.41 1.38
CA ARG A 18 -4.03 -14.83 1.52
C ARG A 18 -5.23 -15.03 2.44
N ASN A 19 -5.38 -14.18 3.45
CA ASN A 19 -6.50 -14.23 4.38
C ASN A 19 -7.73 -13.46 3.89
N GLY A 20 -7.70 -12.93 2.67
CA GLY A 20 -8.84 -12.25 2.06
C GLY A 20 -9.17 -10.89 2.68
N ILE A 21 -8.23 -10.26 3.37
CA ILE A 21 -8.45 -8.98 4.06
C ILE A 21 -8.88 -7.88 3.09
N TYR A 22 -8.33 -7.88 1.87
CA TYR A 22 -8.54 -6.79 0.90
C TYR A 22 -9.81 -6.93 0.07
N ALA A 23 -10.41 -8.13 -0.01
CA ALA A 23 -11.64 -8.31 -0.76
C ALA A 23 -12.75 -7.42 -0.19
N ASP A 24 -13.43 -6.70 -1.07
CA ASP A 24 -14.52 -5.79 -0.73
C ASP A 24 -14.10 -4.55 0.08
N THR A 25 -12.82 -4.26 0.20
CA THR A 25 -12.34 -2.99 0.75
C THR A 25 -12.36 -1.91 -0.34
N ARG A 26 -12.34 -0.66 0.07
CA ARG A 26 -12.47 0.47 -0.86
C ARG A 26 -11.26 1.37 -0.84
N TRP A 27 -11.05 2.06 -1.95
CA TRP A 27 -10.10 3.16 -2.03
C TRP A 27 -10.74 4.38 -1.36
N HIS A 28 -10.50 4.56 -0.06
CA HIS A 28 -11.16 5.60 0.73
C HIS A 28 -10.53 6.98 0.55
N ARG A 29 -9.33 7.06 -0.02
CA ARG A 29 -8.63 8.33 -0.24
C ARG A 29 -7.94 8.30 -1.59
N VAL A 30 -8.28 9.25 -2.44
CA VAL A 30 -7.63 9.45 -3.74
C VAL A 30 -7.29 10.93 -3.85
N VAL A 31 -6.02 11.25 -3.96
CA VAL A 31 -5.54 12.61 -4.17
C VAL A 31 -4.96 12.67 -5.58
N PRO A 32 -5.62 13.37 -6.53
CA PRO A 32 -5.16 13.43 -7.91
C PRO A 32 -3.70 13.85 -8.02
N SER A 33 -2.98 13.18 -8.91
CA SER A 33 -1.54 13.41 -9.14
C SER A 33 -0.65 13.11 -7.92
N PHE A 34 -1.18 12.49 -6.88
CA PHE A 34 -0.43 12.13 -5.69
C PHE A 34 -0.56 10.64 -5.38
N VAL A 35 -1.65 10.20 -4.76
CA VAL A 35 -1.81 8.82 -4.28
C VAL A 35 -3.23 8.29 -4.43
N ILE A 36 -3.35 6.97 -4.47
CA ILE A 36 -4.56 6.24 -4.08
C ILE A 36 -4.24 5.45 -2.82
N GLN A 37 -5.15 5.47 -1.85
CA GLN A 37 -4.97 4.80 -0.56
C GLN A 37 -6.22 3.99 -0.22
N GLY A 38 -6.00 2.77 0.24
CA GLY A 38 -7.09 1.87 0.56
C GLY A 38 -6.64 0.71 1.43
N GLY A 39 -7.46 -0.35 1.46
CA GLY A 39 -7.17 -1.56 2.20
C GLY A 39 -7.60 -1.54 3.65
N ASP A 40 -8.39 -0.54 4.06
CA ASP A 40 -8.98 -0.49 5.39
C ASP A 40 -10.26 -1.35 5.43
N PRO A 41 -10.30 -2.43 6.22
CA PRO A 41 -11.52 -3.25 6.34
C PRO A 41 -12.74 -2.47 6.82
N HIS A 42 -12.54 -1.38 7.54
CA HIS A 42 -13.62 -0.51 8.02
C HIS A 42 -13.98 0.62 7.05
N GLY A 43 -13.16 0.86 6.04
CA GLY A 43 -13.45 1.78 4.94
C GLY A 43 -13.32 3.27 5.24
N HIS A 44 -12.73 3.67 6.36
CA HIS A 44 -12.67 5.09 6.77
C HIS A 44 -11.26 5.62 7.05
N GLY A 45 -10.24 4.82 6.84
CA GLY A 45 -8.86 5.27 7.00
C GLY A 45 -8.27 5.10 8.40
N ALA A 46 -9.04 4.64 9.37
CA ALA A 46 -8.56 4.41 10.74
C ALA A 46 -8.37 2.93 11.06
N GLY A 47 -8.81 2.01 10.20
CA GLY A 47 -8.66 0.58 10.41
C GLY A 47 -7.28 0.07 10.01
N GLY A 48 -6.71 -0.82 10.82
CA GLY A 48 -5.38 -1.39 10.59
C GLY A 48 -5.33 -2.90 10.48
N GLY A 49 -6.46 -3.57 10.41
CA GLY A 49 -6.53 -5.02 10.30
C GLY A 49 -6.30 -5.79 11.60
N GLY A 50 -6.02 -5.10 12.70
CA GLY A 50 -5.81 -5.72 14.00
C GLY A 50 -4.35 -6.01 14.34
N TRP A 51 -3.41 -5.55 13.52
CA TRP A 51 -1.97 -5.69 13.79
C TRP A 51 -1.23 -4.45 13.35
N THR A 52 0.01 -4.33 13.83
CA THR A 52 0.93 -3.28 13.38
C THR A 52 2.24 -3.88 12.90
N VAL A 53 2.93 -3.15 12.04
CA VAL A 53 4.26 -3.50 11.57
C VAL A 53 5.21 -2.33 11.83
N PRO A 54 6.43 -2.61 12.29
CA PRO A 54 7.42 -1.55 12.51
C PRO A 54 7.88 -0.95 11.18
N ASP A 55 8.29 0.32 11.22
CA ASP A 55 8.85 0.97 10.04
C ASP A 55 10.08 0.21 9.52
N GLU A 56 10.17 0.11 8.20
CA GLU A 56 11.33 -0.49 7.53
C GLU A 56 11.86 0.54 6.51
N ILE A 57 12.42 1.61 7.02
CA ILE A 57 12.90 2.71 6.21
C ILE A 57 14.12 2.28 5.39
N SER A 58 14.10 2.61 4.11
CA SER A 58 15.16 2.27 3.17
C SER A 58 15.45 3.45 2.25
N LYS A 59 16.34 3.24 1.30
CA LYS A 59 16.63 4.21 0.24
C LYS A 59 15.72 4.09 -0.97
N ASN A 60 14.72 3.22 -0.92
CA ASN A 60 13.69 3.14 -1.96
C ASN A 60 12.99 4.49 -2.08
N ARG A 61 12.76 4.91 -3.31
CA ARG A 61 12.19 6.23 -3.59
C ARG A 61 10.71 6.13 -3.94
N TYR A 62 9.97 7.16 -3.53
CA TYR A 62 8.57 7.28 -3.88
C TYR A 62 8.44 7.89 -5.27
N VAL A 63 8.56 7.01 -6.26
CA VAL A 63 8.35 7.33 -7.68
C VAL A 63 6.95 6.87 -8.10
N ARG A 64 6.53 7.21 -9.31
CA ARG A 64 5.26 6.74 -9.85
C ARG A 64 5.17 5.20 -9.75
N GLY A 65 4.07 4.71 -9.19
CA GLY A 65 3.83 3.29 -8.98
C GLY A 65 4.42 2.71 -7.70
N ALA A 66 5.12 3.49 -6.89
CA ALA A 66 5.64 3.02 -5.62
C ALA A 66 4.51 2.63 -4.67
N LEU A 67 4.72 1.53 -3.95
CA LEU A 67 3.82 1.02 -2.92
C LEU A 67 4.36 1.42 -1.55
N GLY A 68 3.54 2.10 -0.77
CA GLY A 68 3.92 2.59 0.54
C GLY A 68 2.95 2.22 1.64
N MET A 69 3.44 2.35 2.88
CA MET A 69 2.66 2.09 4.09
C MET A 69 2.23 3.42 4.72
N PRO A 70 0.91 3.71 4.75
CA PRO A 70 0.44 4.87 5.49
C PRO A 70 0.55 4.61 6.99
N LYS A 71 0.83 5.66 7.75
CA LYS A 71 0.93 5.59 9.19
C LYS A 71 0.53 6.91 9.83
N SER A 72 0.06 6.85 11.08
CA SER A 72 -0.24 8.04 11.88
C SER A 72 0.96 8.41 12.75
N THR A 73 1.65 7.42 13.30
CA THR A 73 2.84 7.59 14.13
C THR A 73 3.89 6.56 13.73
N LYS A 74 5.07 6.66 14.35
CA LYS A 74 6.15 5.70 14.12
C LYS A 74 5.70 4.28 14.47
N ASP A 75 6.05 3.32 13.62
CA ASP A 75 5.82 1.87 13.83
C ASP A 75 4.35 1.47 13.96
N ASP A 76 3.41 2.23 13.37
CA ASP A 76 1.99 1.90 13.44
C ASP A 76 1.38 1.47 12.10
N GLY A 77 2.19 1.09 11.14
CA GLY A 77 1.70 0.51 9.89
C GLY A 77 0.82 -0.72 10.13
N GLY A 78 -0.12 -0.96 9.24
CA GLY A 78 -1.07 -2.08 9.35
C GLY A 78 -1.41 -2.66 7.99
N CYS A 79 -2.70 -2.84 7.69
CA CYS A 79 -3.13 -3.42 6.42
C CYS A 79 -3.38 -2.38 5.31
N GLN A 80 -3.54 -1.10 5.65
CA GLN A 80 -3.72 -0.08 4.63
C GLN A 80 -2.46 0.08 3.77
N LEU A 81 -2.67 0.52 2.54
CA LEU A 81 -1.57 0.73 1.59
C LEU A 81 -1.90 1.91 0.68
N PHE A 82 -0.86 2.48 0.06
CA PHE A 82 -1.05 3.48 -0.98
C PHE A 82 -0.13 3.24 -2.15
N PHE A 83 -0.59 3.66 -3.33
CA PHE A 83 0.21 3.67 -4.55
C PHE A 83 0.38 5.10 -5.04
N MET A 84 1.55 5.41 -5.56
CA MET A 84 1.88 6.75 -6.04
C MET A 84 1.40 6.96 -7.48
N HIS A 85 0.72 8.09 -7.73
CA HIS A 85 0.46 8.56 -9.09
C HIS A 85 1.72 9.14 -9.73
N SER A 86 2.54 9.81 -8.93
CA SER A 86 3.76 10.48 -9.40
C SER A 86 4.79 10.53 -8.28
N SER A 87 6.01 10.92 -8.62
CA SER A 87 7.09 11.03 -7.64
C SER A 87 6.81 12.11 -6.60
N TYR A 88 7.18 11.83 -5.34
CA TYR A 88 7.04 12.79 -4.27
C TYR A 88 8.15 12.58 -3.23
N ARG A 89 9.22 13.35 -3.34
CA ARG A 89 10.42 13.21 -2.50
C ARG A 89 10.21 13.37 -1.00
N PRO A 90 9.29 14.22 -0.50
CA PRO A 90 9.09 14.34 0.95
C PRO A 90 8.71 13.05 1.67
N LEU A 91 8.26 12.01 0.94
CA LEU A 91 8.00 10.70 1.53
C LEU A 91 9.24 9.82 1.63
N ASP A 92 10.29 10.14 0.88
CA ASP A 92 11.51 9.33 0.84
C ASP A 92 12.14 9.25 2.24
N GLU A 93 12.53 8.05 2.65
CA GLU A 93 13.16 7.75 3.94
C GLU A 93 12.31 8.14 5.16
N ARG A 94 11.03 8.42 4.98
CA ARG A 94 10.09 8.72 6.07
C ARG A 94 8.99 7.69 6.20
N TYR A 95 8.58 7.09 5.08
CA TYR A 95 7.57 6.05 5.02
C TYR A 95 8.17 4.81 4.38
N THR A 96 7.77 3.64 4.84
CA THR A 96 8.24 2.39 4.26
C THR A 96 7.73 2.23 2.84
N CYS A 97 8.65 2.20 1.88
CA CYS A 97 8.38 1.91 0.48
C CYS A 97 8.76 0.45 0.24
N TYR A 98 7.76 -0.42 0.00
CA TYR A 98 7.99 -1.86 0.02
C TYR A 98 7.59 -2.59 -1.26
N GLY A 99 7.35 -1.87 -2.33
CA GLY A 99 7.07 -2.48 -3.62
C GLY A 99 6.83 -1.47 -4.72
N ASN A 100 6.50 -1.97 -5.89
CA ASN A 100 6.19 -1.16 -7.06
C ASN A 100 5.14 -1.84 -7.92
N VAL A 101 4.34 -1.05 -8.60
CA VAL A 101 3.44 -1.53 -9.65
C VAL A 101 4.29 -1.88 -10.88
N VAL A 102 4.19 -3.11 -11.35
CA VAL A 102 4.90 -3.56 -12.56
C VAL A 102 3.98 -3.61 -13.78
N LEU A 103 2.66 -3.60 -13.56
CA LEU A 103 1.66 -3.61 -14.62
C LEU A 103 0.39 -2.96 -14.09
N GLY A 104 -0.28 -2.13 -14.88
CA GLY A 104 -1.56 -1.53 -14.50
C GLY A 104 -1.48 -0.11 -13.95
N LEU A 105 -0.42 0.64 -14.23
CA LEU A 105 -0.35 2.05 -13.82
C LEU A 105 -1.50 2.88 -14.39
N ASP A 106 -1.98 2.55 -15.58
CA ASP A 106 -3.14 3.20 -16.18
C ASP A 106 -4.43 2.96 -15.37
N VAL A 107 -4.53 1.79 -14.73
CA VAL A 107 -5.65 1.49 -13.82
C VAL A 107 -5.54 2.32 -12.54
N VAL A 108 -4.35 2.44 -11.98
CA VAL A 108 -4.10 3.31 -10.81
C VAL A 108 -4.59 4.72 -11.08
N ASP A 109 -4.32 5.24 -12.28
CA ASP A 109 -4.75 6.59 -12.68
C ASP A 109 -6.27 6.76 -12.77
N LYS A 110 -7.00 5.67 -12.98
CA LYS A 110 -8.47 5.69 -13.17
C LYS A 110 -9.26 5.44 -11.90
N ILE A 111 -8.62 4.97 -10.85
CA ILE A 111 -9.30 4.66 -9.58
C ILE A 111 -9.81 5.96 -8.94
N ARG A 112 -11.05 5.91 -8.45
CA ARG A 112 -11.74 7.00 -7.77
C ARG A 112 -12.10 6.59 -6.35
N VAL A 113 -12.31 7.59 -5.49
CA VAL A 113 -12.78 7.36 -4.12
C VAL A 113 -14.05 6.50 -4.15
N GLY A 114 -14.04 5.46 -3.34
CA GLY A 114 -15.16 4.53 -3.24
C GLY A 114 -15.07 3.32 -4.16
N ASP A 115 -14.17 3.31 -5.13
CA ASP A 115 -13.94 2.12 -5.93
C ASP A 115 -13.49 0.96 -5.04
N MET A 116 -13.91 -0.25 -5.40
CA MET A 116 -13.74 -1.43 -4.57
C MET A 116 -12.64 -2.34 -5.10
N ILE A 117 -11.87 -2.91 -4.18
CA ILE A 117 -10.99 -4.04 -4.49
C ILE A 117 -11.86 -5.29 -4.45
N LEU A 118 -12.09 -5.91 -5.59
CA LEU A 118 -12.93 -7.09 -5.68
C LEU A 118 -12.18 -8.34 -5.19
N SER A 119 -10.92 -8.45 -5.54
CA SER A 119 -10.08 -9.58 -5.14
C SER A 119 -8.61 -9.20 -5.17
N ALA A 120 -7.82 -9.94 -4.42
CA ALA A 120 -6.36 -9.83 -4.45
C ALA A 120 -5.77 -11.23 -4.33
N HIS A 121 -4.73 -11.50 -5.09
CA HIS A 121 -4.08 -12.79 -5.15
C HIS A 121 -2.58 -12.65 -5.09
N VAL A 122 -1.90 -13.64 -4.50
CA VAL A 122 -0.45 -13.75 -4.52
C VAL A 122 -0.04 -14.61 -5.69
N SER A 123 0.92 -14.13 -6.48
CA SER A 123 1.58 -14.96 -7.48
C SER A 123 3.09 -14.77 -7.37
N TYR A 124 3.81 -15.80 -7.73
CA TYR A 124 5.28 -15.75 -7.76
C TYR A 124 5.70 -15.71 -9.22
N GLY A 125 6.20 -14.54 -9.62
CA GLY A 125 6.67 -14.33 -10.99
C GLY A 125 7.95 -15.08 -11.28
N LYS A 126 8.27 -15.14 -12.54
CA LYS A 126 9.53 -15.69 -13.02
C LYS A 126 10.36 -14.62 -13.65
#